data_ef01436520384db5f74998a85412339f
#
_entry.id   ef01436520384db5f74998a85412339f
#
_cell.length_a   1.000
_cell.length_b   1.000
_cell.length_c   1.000
_cell.angle_alpha   90.00
_cell.angle_beta   90.00
_cell.angle_gamma   90.00
#
_symmetry.space_group_name_H-M   'P 1'
#
loop_
_entity.id
_entity.type
_entity.pdbx_description
1 polymer ?
#
loop_
_entity_poly.entity_id
_entity_poly.type
_entity_poly.pdbx_seq_one_letter_code
_entity_poly.pdbx_strand_id
1 'polypeptide(L)' 'SMEDKLWSCYLHACLMYIQGDALTNKSLRERFNVSETSAGSISRLIKETISQGKIKALDPDTAKRYMRYIPIWA' A
#
# COMPACT_ATOMS: atom_id res chain seq x y z
N SER A 1 15.32 -3.46 5.85
CA SER A 1 15.24 -4.63 4.97
C SER A 1 13.91 -4.66 4.22
N MET A 2 13.84 -5.48 3.21
CA MET A 2 12.59 -5.65 2.44
C MET A 2 11.47 -6.17 3.33
N GLU A 3 11.78 -7.12 4.20
CA GLU A 3 10.77 -7.67 5.12
C GLU A 3 10.18 -6.59 6.03
N ASP A 4 11.02 -5.72 6.57
CA ASP A 4 10.55 -4.60 7.41
C ASP A 4 9.65 -3.66 6.62
N LYS A 5 9.99 -3.39 5.36
CA LYS A 5 9.17 -2.54 4.49
C LYS A 5 7.82 -3.18 4.18
N LEU A 6 7.79 -4.49 3.96
CA LEU A 6 6.54 -5.22 3.73
C LEU A 6 5.61 -5.11 4.94
N TRP A 7 6.15 -5.32 6.13
CA TRP A 7 5.37 -5.19 7.36
C TRP A 7 4.90 -3.75 7.58
N SER A 8 5.76 -2.75 7.30
CA SER A 8 5.36 -1.34 7.40
C SER A 8 4.23 -1.02 6.43
N CYS A 9 4.29 -1.53 5.21
CA CYS A 9 3.24 -1.35 4.22
C CYS A 9 1.93 -1.98 4.71
N TYR A 10 1.98 -3.21 5.19
CA TYR A 10 0.81 -3.92 5.73
C TYR A 10 0.18 -3.16 6.90
N LEU A 11 0.99 -2.74 7.87
CA LEU A 11 0.49 -2.03 9.05
C LEU A 11 -0.14 -0.69 8.66
N HIS A 12 0.43 0.01 7.68
CA HIS A 12 -0.15 1.24 7.17
C HIS A 12 -1.52 0.97 6.55
N ALA A 13 -1.66 -0.11 5.78
CA ALA A 13 -2.95 -0.50 5.21
C ALA A 13 -3.98 -0.77 6.32
N CYS A 14 -3.57 -1.45 7.39
CA CYS A 14 -4.46 -1.73 8.53
C CYS A 14 -4.92 -0.44 9.21
N LEU A 15 -3.99 0.48 9.49
CA LEU A 15 -4.32 1.76 10.11
C LEU A 15 -5.27 2.58 9.27
N MET A 16 -5.02 2.66 7.96
CA MET A 16 -5.90 3.38 7.04
C MET A 16 -7.29 2.77 7.04
N TYR A 17 -7.38 1.45 6.98
CA TYR A 17 -8.65 0.74 6.93
C TYR A 17 -9.48 0.99 8.19
N ILE A 18 -8.85 0.94 9.37
CA ILE A 18 -9.51 1.19 10.65
C ILE A 18 -10.06 2.62 10.69
N GLN A 19 -9.40 3.56 10.04
CA GLN A 19 -9.84 4.96 9.96
C GLN A 19 -10.90 5.19 8.87
N GLY A 20 -11.35 4.14 8.20
CA GLY A 20 -12.34 4.25 7.14
C GLY A 20 -11.75 4.68 5.79
N ASP A 21 -10.46 4.46 5.60
CA ASP A 21 -9.75 4.85 4.40
C ASP A 21 -9.01 3.65 3.81
N ALA A 22 -8.13 3.87 2.84
CA ALA A 22 -7.37 2.82 2.20
C ALA A 22 -5.96 3.31 1.87
N LEU A 23 -5.02 2.37 1.77
CA LEU A 23 -3.64 2.66 1.38
C LEU A 23 -3.60 3.06 -0.10
N THR A 24 -2.87 4.12 -0.39
CA THR A 24 -2.54 4.51 -1.77
C THR A 24 -1.04 4.66 -1.90
N ASN A 25 -0.56 4.74 -3.14
CA ASN A 25 0.85 5.04 -3.38
C ASN A 25 1.25 6.34 -2.66
N LYS A 26 0.40 7.37 -2.78
CA LYS A 26 0.66 8.66 -2.13
C LYS A 26 0.71 8.54 -0.60
N SER A 27 -0.27 7.85 0.00
CA SER A 27 -0.31 7.70 1.45
C SER A 27 0.93 6.96 1.98
N LEU A 28 1.39 5.96 1.24
CA LEU A 28 2.57 5.20 1.64
C LEU A 28 3.85 6.02 1.48
N ARG A 29 3.94 6.84 0.41
CA ARG A 29 5.06 7.77 0.26
C ARG A 29 5.11 8.76 1.43
N GLU A 30 3.97 9.27 1.85
CA GLU A 30 3.87 10.17 3.01
C GLU A 30 4.32 9.46 4.28
N ARG A 31 3.89 8.22 4.46
CA ARG A 31 4.29 7.41 5.62
C ARG A 31 5.80 7.23 5.70
N PHE A 32 6.46 7.00 4.56
CA PHE A 32 7.90 6.82 4.49
C PHE A 32 8.67 8.13 4.35
N ASN A 33 7.96 9.24 4.25
CA ASN A 33 8.55 10.57 4.07
C ASN A 33 9.45 10.64 2.84
N VAL A 34 8.96 10.10 1.72
CA VAL A 34 9.67 10.14 0.44
C VAL A 34 8.85 10.94 -0.58
N SER A 35 9.53 11.47 -1.58
CA SER A 35 8.91 12.33 -2.60
C SER A 35 8.25 11.52 -3.71
N GLU A 36 7.60 12.25 -4.62
CA GLU A 36 6.95 11.66 -5.79
C GLU A 36 7.94 10.91 -6.68
N THR A 37 9.21 11.28 -6.67
CA THR A 37 10.24 10.56 -7.43
C THR A 37 10.38 9.10 -6.99
N SER A 38 9.92 8.77 -5.79
CA SER A 38 9.93 7.40 -5.27
C SER A 38 8.68 6.60 -5.61
N ALA A 39 7.74 7.17 -6.38
CA ALA A 39 6.46 6.50 -6.67
C ALA A 39 6.65 5.11 -7.30
N GLY A 40 7.65 4.95 -8.17
CA GLY A 40 7.93 3.66 -8.78
C GLY A 40 8.40 2.61 -7.76
N SER A 41 9.29 3.00 -6.86
CA SER A 41 9.76 2.11 -5.78
C SER A 41 8.62 1.72 -4.85
N ILE A 42 7.76 2.67 -4.53
CA ILE A 42 6.59 2.43 -3.68
C ILE A 42 5.60 1.49 -4.38
N SER A 43 5.37 1.66 -5.68
CA SER A 43 4.52 0.75 -6.45
C SER A 43 5.06 -0.67 -6.43
N ARG A 44 6.38 -0.85 -6.52
CA ARG A 44 6.99 -2.18 -6.43
C ARG A 44 6.82 -2.78 -5.04
N LEU A 45 6.93 -1.97 -4.00
CA LEU A 45 6.71 -2.43 -2.62
C LEU A 45 5.26 -2.88 -2.42
N ILE A 46 4.30 -2.10 -2.92
CA ILE A 46 2.88 -2.46 -2.85
C ILE A 46 2.65 -3.80 -3.56
N LYS A 47 3.19 -3.95 -4.76
CA LYS A 47 3.06 -5.17 -5.55
C LYS A 47 3.63 -6.37 -4.80
N GLU A 48 4.78 -6.22 -4.17
CA GLU A 48 5.39 -7.28 -3.38
C GLU A 48 4.54 -7.62 -2.16
N THR A 49 3.97 -6.61 -1.51
CA THR A 49 3.10 -6.81 -0.35
C THR A 49 1.83 -7.58 -0.74
N ILE A 50 1.28 -7.31 -1.92
CA ILE A 50 0.16 -8.09 -2.47
C ILE A 50 0.61 -9.53 -2.73
N SER A 51 1.77 -9.70 -3.36
CA SER A 51 2.33 -11.02 -3.67
C SER A 51 2.52 -11.88 -2.42
N GLN A 52 2.86 -11.26 -1.30
CA GLN A 52 3.02 -11.93 -0.01
C GLN A 52 1.69 -12.19 0.70
N GLY A 53 0.56 -11.87 0.08
CA GLY A 53 -0.76 -12.15 0.62
C GLY A 53 -1.16 -11.27 1.80
N LYS A 54 -0.59 -10.07 1.92
CA LYS A 54 -0.85 -9.19 3.07
C LYS A 54 -1.90 -8.13 2.80
N ILE A 55 -2.00 -7.66 1.57
CA ILE A 55 -2.98 -6.65 1.16
C ILE A 55 -3.59 -7.05 -0.18
N LYS A 56 -4.69 -6.39 -0.52
CA LYS A 56 -5.37 -6.60 -1.79
C LYS A 56 -5.95 -5.27 -2.29
N ALA A 57 -6.25 -5.19 -3.58
CA ALA A 57 -6.94 -4.03 -4.14
C ALA A 57 -8.35 -3.95 -3.54
N LEU A 58 -8.76 -2.73 -3.17
CA LEU A 58 -10.15 -2.49 -2.73
C LEU A 58 -11.11 -2.79 -3.88
N ASP A 59 -10.78 -2.33 -5.08
CA ASP A 59 -11.54 -2.58 -6.30
C ASP A 59 -10.54 -2.83 -7.43
N PRO A 60 -10.37 -4.10 -7.87
CA PRO A 60 -9.37 -4.43 -8.89
C PRO A 60 -9.67 -3.82 -10.26
N ASP A 61 -10.89 -3.34 -10.50
CA ASP A 61 -11.26 -2.73 -11.77
C ASP A 61 -10.96 -1.23 -11.84
N THR A 62 -10.46 -0.65 -10.76
CA THR A 62 -10.10 0.76 -10.72
C THR A 62 -8.85 1.02 -11.58
N ALA A 63 -8.82 2.17 -12.28
CA ALA A 63 -7.64 2.59 -13.03
C ALA A 63 -6.42 2.66 -12.10
N LYS A 64 -5.25 2.27 -12.63
CA LYS A 64 -4.03 2.10 -11.84
C LYS A 64 -3.70 3.29 -10.95
N ARG A 65 -3.81 4.52 -11.48
CA ARG A 65 -3.47 5.74 -10.72
C ARG A 65 -4.43 6.05 -9.57
N TYR A 66 -5.60 5.42 -9.57
CA TYR A 66 -6.62 5.61 -8.52
C TYR A 66 -6.73 4.39 -7.61
N MET A 67 -5.84 3.41 -7.76
CA MET A 67 -5.88 2.20 -6.97
C MET A 67 -5.75 2.47 -5.49
N ARG A 68 -6.57 1.76 -4.71
CA ARG A 68 -6.54 1.76 -3.25
C ARG A 68 -6.43 0.34 -2.77
N TYR A 69 -5.78 0.15 -1.64
CA TYR A 69 -5.47 -1.18 -1.12
C TYR A 69 -5.90 -1.29 0.33
N ILE A 70 -6.35 -2.48 0.70
CA ILE A 70 -6.84 -2.79 2.03
C ILE A 70 -6.15 -4.06 2.53
N PRO A 71 -6.19 -4.32 3.85
CA PRO A 71 -5.63 -5.57 4.36
C PRO A 71 -6.31 -6.78 3.75
N ILE A 72 -5.56 -7.87 3.63
CA ILE A 72 -6.09 -9.10 3.00
C ILE A 72 -7.32 -9.65 3.75
N TRP A 73 -7.39 -9.42 5.06
CA TRP A 73 -8.49 -9.89 5.90
C TRP A 73 -9.74 -9.00 5.82
N ALA A 74 -9.66 -7.86 5.17
CA ALA A 74 -10.78 -6.91 5.09
C ALA A 74 -11.83 -7.34 4.06
#